data_13424ea23d2876ae810940389b73e57a
#
_entry.id   13424ea23d2876ae810940389b73e57a
#
_cell.length_a   1.000
_cell.length_b   1.000
_cell.length_c   1.000
_cell.angle_alpha   90.00
_cell.angle_beta   90.00
_cell.angle_gamma   90.00
#
_symmetry.space_group_name_H-M   'P 1'
#
loop_
_entity.id
_entity.type
_entity.pdbx_description
1 polymer ?
#
loop_
_entity_poly.entity_id
_entity_poly.type
_entity_poly.pdbx_seq_one_letter_code
_entity_poly.pdbx_strand_id
1 'polypeptide(L)'
;MKPYKIPVIVGLLFSVVFYSCDDLLDPKAETNLTEEFANVSYNNTLARSIGLYSYLPDGLSYLDGAMMAAASDEAEYTLETASIHGFNVGSWNANNNPDGSAWERNFEGIFAANLFLKESDEVDLDYLKYDPTKQQDYQNRLNNIHRWKYEARFLRAYYYFEL
;
A
#
# COMPACT_ATOMS: atom_id res chain seq x y z
N MET A 1 20.82 -28.37 -66.19
CA MET A 1 20.63 -27.64 -64.95
C MET A 1 20.48 -28.68 -63.85
N LYS A 2 21.35 -28.66 -62.82
CA LYS A 2 21.39 -29.72 -61.78
C LYS A 2 20.30 -29.51 -60.76
N PRO A 3 19.36 -30.48 -60.56
CA PRO A 3 18.12 -30.29 -59.79
C PRO A 3 18.33 -30.33 -58.25
N TYR A 4 19.55 -30.39 -57.71
CA TYR A 4 19.83 -30.60 -56.28
C TYR A 4 20.08 -29.29 -55.48
N LYS A 5 20.03 -28.13 -56.12
CA LYS A 5 20.21 -26.84 -55.43
C LYS A 5 18.96 -26.40 -54.64
N ILE A 6 17.77 -26.79 -55.11
CA ILE A 6 16.51 -26.43 -54.48
C ILE A 6 16.31 -27.07 -53.11
N PRO A 7 16.55 -28.40 -52.88
CA PRO A 7 16.37 -29.01 -51.57
C PRO A 7 17.40 -28.51 -50.53
N VAL A 8 18.59 -28.10 -50.95
CA VAL A 8 19.63 -27.54 -50.04
C VAL A 8 19.21 -26.14 -49.55
N ILE A 9 18.64 -25.32 -50.42
CA ILE A 9 18.16 -23.98 -50.06
C ILE A 9 16.93 -24.07 -49.16
N VAL A 10 16.02 -24.99 -49.39
CA VAL A 10 14.84 -25.25 -48.54
C VAL A 10 15.27 -25.78 -47.16
N GLY A 11 16.26 -26.67 -47.09
CA GLY A 11 16.83 -27.17 -45.83
C GLY A 11 17.53 -26.06 -45.01
N LEU A 12 18.22 -25.13 -45.68
CA LEU A 12 18.87 -23.99 -45.02
C LEU A 12 17.87 -22.96 -44.51
N LEU A 13 16.78 -22.73 -45.24
CA LEU A 13 15.67 -21.87 -44.79
C LEU A 13 14.91 -22.47 -43.59
N PHE A 14 14.77 -23.79 -43.53
CA PHE A 14 14.05 -24.46 -42.45
C PHE A 14 14.88 -24.49 -41.17
N SER A 15 16.21 -24.49 -41.23
CA SER A 15 17.09 -24.46 -40.05
C SER A 15 17.11 -23.10 -39.33
N VAL A 16 16.75 -22.00 -39.98
CA VAL A 16 16.72 -20.66 -39.41
C VAL A 16 15.45 -20.44 -38.56
N VAL A 17 14.37 -21.20 -38.79
CA VAL A 17 13.09 -21.06 -38.08
C VAL A 17 13.14 -21.65 -36.68
N PHE A 18 14.11 -22.52 -36.38
CA PHE A 18 14.25 -23.12 -35.07
C PHE A 18 15.13 -22.35 -34.06
N TYR A 19 15.75 -21.25 -34.46
CA TYR A 19 16.35 -20.29 -33.53
C TYR A 19 15.28 -19.30 -33.07
N SER A 20 14.24 -19.81 -32.43
CA SER A 20 13.32 -19.00 -31.64
C SER A 20 14.07 -18.50 -30.42
N CYS A 21 14.14 -17.20 -30.25
CA CYS A 21 14.69 -16.57 -29.04
C CYS A 21 13.78 -16.91 -27.88
N ASP A 22 14.11 -17.93 -27.10
CA ASP A 22 13.45 -18.25 -25.83
C ASP A 22 13.59 -17.09 -24.82
N ASP A 23 14.68 -16.33 -24.94
CA ASP A 23 14.99 -15.20 -24.05
C ASP A 23 14.08 -13.95 -24.25
N LEU A 24 13.33 -13.88 -25.38
CA LEU A 24 12.45 -12.73 -25.65
C LEU A 24 11.06 -12.89 -25.00
N LEU A 25 10.66 -14.12 -24.68
CA LEU A 25 9.34 -14.43 -24.11
C LEU A 25 9.38 -14.70 -22.61
N ASP A 26 10.56 -14.76 -22.03
CA ASP A 26 10.71 -14.88 -20.58
C ASP A 26 10.88 -13.47 -20.01
N PRO A 27 9.79 -12.80 -19.57
CA PRO A 27 9.91 -11.52 -18.90
C PRO A 27 10.76 -11.77 -17.66
N LYS A 28 11.96 -11.23 -17.63
CA LYS A 28 12.78 -11.22 -16.42
C LYS A 28 11.91 -10.64 -15.32
N ALA A 29 11.45 -11.50 -14.43
CA ALA A 29 10.59 -11.17 -13.29
C ALA A 29 11.28 -10.27 -12.24
N GLU A 30 12.40 -9.62 -12.61
CA GLU A 30 13.23 -8.81 -11.72
C GLU A 30 12.59 -7.47 -11.30
N THR A 31 11.45 -7.09 -11.89
CA THR A 31 10.78 -5.81 -11.55
C THR A 31 9.36 -5.96 -11.01
N ASN A 32 8.78 -7.14 -11.02
CA ASN A 32 7.48 -7.36 -10.41
C ASN A 32 7.69 -7.78 -8.94
N LEU A 33 7.57 -6.81 -8.03
CA LEU A 33 7.34 -7.09 -6.63
C LEU A 33 6.06 -7.94 -6.54
N THR A 34 6.21 -9.26 -6.45
CA THR A 34 5.08 -10.13 -6.15
C THR A 34 4.62 -9.83 -4.72
N GLU A 35 3.33 -9.99 -4.46
CA GLU A 35 2.76 -9.82 -3.12
C GLU A 35 3.52 -10.65 -2.08
N GLU A 36 3.90 -11.88 -2.43
CA GLU A 36 4.70 -12.79 -1.60
C GLU A 36 6.08 -12.18 -1.25
N PHE A 37 6.80 -11.61 -2.23
CA PHE A 37 8.08 -10.95 -1.97
C PHE A 37 7.94 -9.67 -1.14
N ALA A 38 6.84 -8.94 -1.33
CA ALA A 38 6.56 -7.74 -0.56
C ALA A 38 6.31 -8.06 0.93
N ASN A 39 5.62 -9.15 1.22
CA ASN A 39 5.26 -9.55 2.59
C ASN A 39 6.44 -10.03 3.42
N VAL A 40 7.43 -10.70 2.81
CA VAL A 40 8.63 -11.19 3.52
C VAL A 40 9.67 -10.10 3.79
N SER A 41 9.54 -8.92 3.21
CA SER A 41 10.51 -7.82 3.34
C SER A 41 10.27 -6.97 4.58
N TYR A 42 11.27 -6.89 5.47
CA TYR A 42 11.23 -6.00 6.64
C TYR A 42 10.99 -4.52 6.28
N ASN A 43 11.65 -4.02 5.22
CA ASN A 43 11.51 -2.62 4.81
C ASN A 43 10.10 -2.32 4.26
N ASN A 44 9.51 -3.26 3.53
CA ASN A 44 8.14 -3.13 3.07
C ASN A 44 7.15 -3.18 4.24
N THR A 45 7.39 -4.03 5.23
CA THR A 45 6.58 -4.09 6.46
C THR A 45 6.68 -2.78 7.25
N LEU A 46 7.87 -2.18 7.35
CA LEU A 46 8.04 -0.84 7.91
C LEU A 46 7.24 0.21 7.14
N ALA A 47 7.36 0.25 5.81
CA ALA A 47 6.62 1.20 4.98
C ALA A 47 5.10 1.05 5.15
N ARG A 48 4.61 -0.18 5.23
CA ARG A 48 3.18 -0.48 5.47
C ARG A 48 2.74 -0.06 6.86
N SER A 49 3.57 -0.25 7.89
CA SER A 49 3.24 0.22 9.25
C SER A 49 3.11 1.75 9.31
N ILE A 50 3.98 2.47 8.60
CA ILE A 50 3.88 3.93 8.45
C ILE A 50 2.62 4.31 7.66
N GLY A 51 2.29 3.56 6.61
CA GLY A 51 1.09 3.77 5.79
C GLY A 51 -0.21 3.67 6.58
N LEU A 52 -0.25 2.95 7.71
CA LEU A 52 -1.45 2.90 8.55
C LEU A 52 -1.84 4.27 9.11
N TYR A 53 -0.89 5.17 9.29
CA TYR A 53 -1.15 6.52 9.83
C TYR A 53 -1.73 7.48 8.79
N SER A 54 -1.69 7.14 7.49
CA SER A 54 -2.23 8.00 6.42
C SER A 54 -3.74 8.14 6.43
N TYR A 55 -4.44 7.24 7.13
CA TYR A 55 -5.89 7.29 7.30
C TYR A 55 -6.35 8.15 8.47
N LEU A 56 -5.42 8.69 9.27
CA LEU A 56 -5.77 9.62 10.33
C LEU A 56 -6.27 10.95 9.74
N PRO A 57 -7.32 11.55 10.29
CA PRO A 57 -7.75 12.87 9.86
C PRO A 57 -6.69 13.92 10.22
N ASP A 58 -6.47 14.86 9.31
CA ASP A 58 -5.67 16.06 9.61
C ASP A 58 -6.57 17.11 10.28
N GLY A 59 -6.38 17.34 11.57
CA GLY A 59 -7.20 18.28 12.34
C GLY A 59 -7.07 19.75 11.88
N LEU A 60 -5.97 20.11 11.19
CA LEU A 60 -5.74 21.46 10.67
C LEU A 60 -6.30 21.65 9.25
N SER A 61 -6.51 20.57 8.52
CA SER A 61 -7.03 20.56 7.16
C SER A 61 -8.10 19.46 6.99
N TYR A 62 -9.03 19.43 7.94
CA TYR A 62 -9.97 18.31 8.09
C TYR A 62 -10.90 18.16 6.90
N LEU A 63 -11.51 19.26 6.45
CA LEU A 63 -12.51 19.29 5.38
C LEU A 63 -12.27 20.49 4.47
N ASP A 64 -11.95 20.24 3.19
CA ASP A 64 -11.66 21.27 2.18
C ASP A 64 -10.59 22.30 2.61
N GLY A 65 -9.60 21.87 3.42
CA GLY A 65 -8.57 22.74 3.96
C GLY A 65 -8.98 23.52 5.23
N ALA A 66 -10.20 23.32 5.71
CA ALA A 66 -10.69 23.95 6.93
C ALA A 66 -10.38 23.11 8.16
N MET A 67 -10.10 23.77 9.28
CA MET A 67 -10.04 23.12 10.59
C MET A 67 -11.43 22.67 11.05
N MET A 68 -11.52 21.60 11.85
CA MET A 68 -12.78 21.12 12.42
C MET A 68 -13.49 22.21 13.26
N ALA A 69 -12.74 23.09 13.93
CA ALA A 69 -13.29 24.22 14.68
C ALA A 69 -14.20 25.12 13.83
N ALA A 70 -13.99 25.18 12.51
CA ALA A 70 -14.84 25.95 11.60
C ALA A 70 -16.23 25.32 11.36
N ALA A 71 -16.49 24.11 11.86
CA ALA A 71 -17.82 23.50 11.87
C ALA A 71 -18.68 23.95 13.09
N SER A 72 -18.09 24.69 14.00
CA SER A 72 -18.71 25.22 15.23
C SER A 72 -18.68 26.75 15.27
N ASP A 73 -19.00 27.32 16.42
CA ASP A 73 -18.93 28.77 16.71
C ASP A 73 -17.53 29.22 17.17
N GLU A 74 -16.55 28.31 17.21
CA GLU A 74 -15.19 28.63 17.65
C GLU A 74 -14.35 29.31 16.56
N ALA A 75 -14.65 29.04 15.27
CA ALA A 75 -13.91 29.61 14.15
C ALA A 75 -14.81 29.73 12.90
N GLU A 76 -14.40 30.58 11.98
CA GLU A 76 -15.02 30.69 10.66
C GLU A 76 -13.97 30.50 9.57
N TYR A 77 -14.32 29.74 8.54
CA TYR A 77 -13.45 29.55 7.39
C TYR A 77 -13.78 30.56 6.31
N THR A 78 -12.77 31.26 5.82
CA THR A 78 -12.96 32.41 4.91
C THR A 78 -13.38 32.04 3.49
N LEU A 79 -13.22 30.77 3.08
CA LEU A 79 -13.65 30.30 1.77
C LEU A 79 -15.14 29.95 1.83
N GLU A 80 -16.00 30.85 1.39
CA GLU A 80 -17.47 30.71 1.47
C GLU A 80 -18.03 29.49 0.74
N THR A 81 -17.32 28.94 -0.25
CA THR A 81 -17.71 27.76 -1.02
C THR A 81 -17.31 26.44 -0.37
N ALA A 82 -16.60 26.47 0.76
CA ALA A 82 -16.14 25.26 1.43
C ALA A 82 -17.31 24.48 2.06
N SER A 83 -17.27 23.18 1.96
CA SER A 83 -18.33 22.30 2.46
C SER A 83 -18.52 22.36 3.98
N ILE A 84 -17.48 22.80 4.72
CA ILE A 84 -17.54 23.00 6.18
C ILE A 84 -18.69 23.92 6.62
N HIS A 85 -19.04 24.93 5.80
CA HIS A 85 -20.16 25.83 6.10
C HIS A 85 -21.53 25.15 6.15
N GLY A 86 -21.65 23.95 5.54
CA GLY A 86 -22.85 23.14 5.64
C GLY A 86 -23.24 22.81 7.08
N PHE A 87 -22.25 22.65 7.97
CA PHE A 87 -22.51 22.45 9.41
C PHE A 87 -23.06 23.71 10.07
N ASN A 88 -22.47 24.88 9.81
CA ASN A 88 -22.84 26.16 10.45
C ASN A 88 -24.25 26.61 10.08
N VAL A 89 -24.63 26.43 8.81
CA VAL A 89 -25.97 26.83 8.31
C VAL A 89 -27.02 25.71 8.44
N GLY A 90 -26.65 24.54 8.93
CA GLY A 90 -27.55 23.39 9.10
C GLY A 90 -28.08 22.83 7.77
N SER A 91 -27.35 22.97 6.67
CA SER A 91 -27.77 22.51 5.35
C SER A 91 -27.39 21.05 5.06
N TRP A 92 -26.72 20.37 5.98
CA TRP A 92 -26.31 18.98 5.82
C TRP A 92 -27.46 18.01 6.15
N ASN A 93 -27.48 16.88 5.46
CA ASN A 93 -28.43 15.78 5.65
C ASN A 93 -27.85 14.48 5.12
N ALA A 94 -28.60 13.37 5.18
CA ALA A 94 -28.15 12.05 4.73
C ALA A 94 -27.70 12.00 3.25
N ASN A 95 -28.22 12.90 2.40
CA ASN A 95 -27.86 12.97 0.97
C ASN A 95 -26.78 14.02 0.69
N ASN A 96 -26.53 14.91 1.64
CA ASN A 96 -25.54 15.98 1.55
C ASN A 96 -24.80 16.08 2.89
N ASN A 97 -23.88 15.15 3.11
CA ASN A 97 -23.02 15.13 4.28
C ASN A 97 -21.66 15.71 3.92
N PRO A 98 -21.25 16.86 4.49
CA PRO A 98 -19.94 17.43 4.24
C PRO A 98 -18.78 16.51 4.57
N ASP A 99 -18.94 15.63 5.58
CA ASP A 99 -17.92 14.65 6.00
C ASP A 99 -18.20 13.22 5.51
N GLY A 100 -18.80 13.09 4.33
CA GLY A 100 -19.14 11.78 3.75
C GLY A 100 -17.95 10.86 3.51
N SER A 101 -16.74 11.43 3.37
CA SER A 101 -15.49 10.66 3.17
C SER A 101 -14.96 9.98 4.45
N ALA A 102 -15.42 10.38 5.64
CA ALA A 102 -14.96 9.80 6.90
C ALA A 102 -15.25 8.31 6.99
N TRP A 103 -16.40 7.87 6.51
CA TRP A 103 -16.79 6.47 6.47
C TRP A 103 -15.81 5.63 5.64
N GLU A 104 -15.56 6.01 4.40
CA GLU A 104 -14.65 5.32 3.48
C GLU A 104 -13.23 5.27 4.05
N ARG A 105 -12.68 6.42 4.44
CA ARG A 105 -11.34 6.57 5.02
C ARG A 105 -11.12 5.64 6.22
N ASN A 106 -12.06 5.60 7.16
CA ASN A 106 -11.94 4.80 8.37
C ASN A 106 -12.03 3.29 8.05
N PHE A 107 -12.92 2.86 7.15
CA PHE A 107 -12.97 1.46 6.73
C PHE A 107 -11.73 1.03 5.95
N GLU A 108 -11.14 1.88 5.11
CA GLU A 108 -9.86 1.61 4.47
C GLU A 108 -8.74 1.46 5.51
N GLY A 109 -8.68 2.32 6.52
CA GLY A 109 -7.74 2.22 7.64
C GLY A 109 -7.91 0.91 8.43
N ILE A 110 -9.14 0.49 8.72
CA ILE A 110 -9.44 -0.80 9.36
C ILE A 110 -8.98 -1.97 8.50
N PHE A 111 -9.28 -1.93 7.20
CA PHE A 111 -8.83 -2.96 6.25
C PHE A 111 -7.32 -3.05 6.19
N ALA A 112 -6.62 -1.92 6.03
CA ALA A 112 -5.17 -1.86 5.99
C ALA A 112 -4.54 -2.41 7.29
N ALA A 113 -5.09 -2.07 8.46
CA ALA A 113 -4.63 -2.58 9.74
C ALA A 113 -4.84 -4.10 9.87
N ASN A 114 -5.97 -4.64 9.41
CA ASN A 114 -6.23 -6.07 9.42
C ASN A 114 -5.26 -6.82 8.50
N LEU A 115 -5.01 -6.30 7.30
CA LEU A 115 -4.07 -6.86 6.34
C LEU A 115 -2.64 -6.86 6.91
N PHE A 116 -2.21 -5.72 7.47
CA PHE A 116 -0.91 -5.60 8.13
C PHE A 116 -0.73 -6.62 9.26
N LEU A 117 -1.74 -6.78 10.13
CA LEU A 117 -1.69 -7.74 11.24
C LEU A 117 -1.59 -9.18 10.77
N LYS A 118 -2.21 -9.52 9.63
CA LYS A 118 -2.14 -10.84 9.02
C LYS A 118 -0.76 -11.14 8.43
N GLU A 119 -0.20 -10.19 7.67
CA GLU A 119 0.98 -10.41 6.83
C GLU A 119 2.31 -10.07 7.53
N SER A 120 2.28 -9.29 8.61
CA SER A 120 3.49 -8.94 9.37
C SER A 120 4.18 -10.11 10.08
N ASP A 121 3.56 -11.28 10.13
CA ASP A 121 4.17 -12.54 10.63
C ASP A 121 5.01 -13.25 9.57
N GLU A 122 4.87 -12.90 8.29
CA GLU A 122 5.56 -13.53 7.16
C GLU A 122 6.98 -12.96 6.91
N VAL A 123 7.39 -11.96 7.69
CA VAL A 123 8.68 -11.27 7.49
C VAL A 123 9.84 -12.23 7.72
N ASP A 124 10.68 -12.42 6.69
CA ASP A 124 11.87 -13.25 6.76
C ASP A 124 13.06 -12.47 7.36
N LEU A 125 13.52 -12.93 8.51
CA LEU A 125 14.70 -12.44 9.22
C LEU A 125 15.77 -13.53 9.41
N ASP A 126 15.66 -14.68 8.73
CA ASP A 126 16.57 -15.81 8.93
C ASP A 126 18.02 -15.46 8.59
N TYR A 127 18.23 -14.55 7.64
CA TYR A 127 19.56 -14.03 7.29
C TYR A 127 20.26 -13.25 8.43
N LEU A 128 19.53 -12.77 9.42
CA LEU A 128 20.07 -12.15 10.63
C LEU A 128 20.14 -13.14 11.79
N LYS A 129 19.14 -14.03 11.89
CA LYS A 129 18.97 -14.97 12.99
C LYS A 129 20.16 -15.92 13.14
N TYR A 130 20.73 -16.37 12.02
CA TYR A 130 21.84 -17.32 11.99
C TYR A 130 23.22 -16.68 11.92
N ASP A 131 23.32 -15.34 11.88
CA ASP A 131 24.60 -14.62 11.90
C ASP A 131 24.94 -14.17 13.33
N PRO A 132 26.00 -14.72 13.96
CA PRO A 132 26.35 -14.36 15.33
C PRO A 132 26.69 -12.88 15.52
N THR A 133 27.13 -12.19 14.44
CA THR A 133 27.51 -10.77 14.48
C THR A 133 26.31 -9.83 14.38
N LYS A 134 25.12 -10.34 13.97
CA LYS A 134 23.92 -9.55 13.72
C LYS A 134 22.78 -9.82 14.71
N GLN A 135 23.05 -10.53 15.81
CA GLN A 135 22.02 -10.90 16.79
C GLN A 135 21.30 -9.68 17.37
N GLN A 136 21.99 -8.59 17.61
CA GLN A 136 21.39 -7.36 18.11
C GLN A 136 20.42 -6.75 17.08
N ASP A 137 20.77 -6.74 15.79
CA ASP A 137 19.89 -6.25 14.72
C ASP A 137 18.67 -7.15 14.56
N TYR A 138 18.85 -8.47 14.64
CA TYR A 138 17.76 -9.44 14.63
C TYR A 138 16.74 -9.13 15.74
N GLN A 139 17.20 -8.97 17.00
CA GLN A 139 16.31 -8.66 18.12
C GLN A 139 15.62 -7.30 17.97
N ASN A 140 16.33 -6.30 17.49
CA ASN A 140 15.76 -4.98 17.24
C ASN A 140 14.64 -5.03 16.20
N ARG A 141 14.81 -5.78 15.11
CA ARG A 141 13.79 -5.93 14.07
C ARG A 141 12.56 -6.69 14.55
N LEU A 142 12.76 -7.77 15.32
CA LEU A 142 11.66 -8.48 15.98
C LEU A 142 10.86 -7.56 16.89
N ASN A 143 11.53 -6.79 17.76
CA ASN A 143 10.90 -5.85 18.66
C ASN A 143 10.13 -4.76 17.89
N ASN A 144 10.66 -4.29 16.77
CA ASN A 144 9.98 -3.31 15.93
C ASN A 144 8.68 -3.90 15.32
N ILE A 145 8.72 -5.12 14.77
CA ILE A 145 7.53 -5.78 14.23
C ILE A 145 6.48 -5.95 15.32
N HIS A 146 6.87 -6.38 16.52
CA HIS A 146 5.96 -6.49 17.66
C HIS A 146 5.31 -5.15 18.01
N ARG A 147 6.11 -4.06 18.08
CA ARG A 147 5.61 -2.72 18.35
C ARG A 147 4.61 -2.27 17.28
N TRP A 148 4.94 -2.43 16.00
CA TRP A 148 4.04 -2.05 14.90
C TRP A 148 2.72 -2.82 14.92
N LYS A 149 2.71 -4.06 15.38
CA LYS A 149 1.46 -4.81 15.59
C LYS A 149 0.59 -4.21 16.69
N TYR A 150 1.17 -3.69 17.76
CA TYR A 150 0.41 -2.97 18.78
C TYR A 150 -0.11 -1.64 18.25
N GLU A 151 0.70 -0.89 17.51
CA GLU A 151 0.30 0.35 16.84
C GLU A 151 -0.86 0.09 15.86
N ALA A 152 -0.77 -0.96 15.04
CA ALA A 152 -1.84 -1.35 14.12
C ALA A 152 -3.16 -1.69 14.85
N ARG A 153 -3.10 -2.38 15.98
CA ARG A 153 -4.29 -2.68 16.79
C ARG A 153 -4.90 -1.41 17.38
N PHE A 154 -4.04 -0.49 17.85
CA PHE A 154 -4.49 0.81 18.36
C PHE A 154 -5.17 1.63 17.26
N LEU A 155 -4.52 1.80 16.10
CA LEU A 155 -5.08 2.54 14.98
C LEU A 155 -6.39 1.93 14.48
N ARG A 156 -6.49 0.60 14.40
CA ARG A 156 -7.73 -0.08 14.06
C ARG A 156 -8.86 0.25 15.03
N ALA A 157 -8.57 0.24 16.34
CA ALA A 157 -9.56 0.59 17.35
C ALA A 157 -9.96 2.07 17.25
N TYR A 158 -9.01 2.96 16.96
CA TYR A 158 -9.26 4.37 16.72
C TYR A 158 -10.19 4.59 15.51
N TYR A 159 -9.91 3.93 14.37
CA TYR A 159 -10.77 4.03 13.19
C TYR A 159 -12.20 3.52 13.44
N TYR A 160 -12.37 2.47 14.25
CA TYR A 160 -13.70 2.05 14.69
C TYR A 160 -14.37 3.05 15.63
N PHE A 161 -13.61 3.78 16.42
CA PHE A 161 -14.15 4.81 17.31
C PHE A 161 -14.65 6.04 16.53
N GLU A 162 -13.99 6.37 15.41
CA GLU A 162 -14.35 7.49 14.54
C GLU A 162 -15.58 7.21 13.63
N LEU A 163 -16.03 5.97 13.54
CA LEU A 163 -17.24 5.55 12.77
C LEU A 163 -18.51 5.71 13.59
#